data_8ef64e0e51ff90ea6edaf8c19971ac6e
#
_entry.id   8ef64e0e51ff90ea6edaf8c19971ac6e
#
_cell.length_a   1.000
_cell.length_b   1.000
_cell.length_c   1.000
_cell.angle_alpha   90.00
_cell.angle_beta   90.00
_cell.angle_gamma   90.00
#
_symmetry.space_group_name_H-M   'P 1'
#
loop_
_entity.id
_entity.type
_entity.pdbx_description
1 polymer ?
#
loop_
_entity_poly.entity_id
_entity_poly.type
_entity_poly.pdbx_seq_one_letter_code
_entity_poly.pdbx_strand_id
1 'polypeptide(L)'
;MNNNPYKKLVSNSIVFTIANLGSKILSFIMVPFYTYVLSTEEYGTVDIMTTLNSLLLPIIFLSMSDAVLRYAMDKRYDKKTVLTTAFYVYICSILFLGCLLPVVAWFYPQISKYLVLFALLFICNGVMQVLNQFLRASD
;
A
#
# COMPACT_ATOMS: atom_id res chain seq x y z
N MET A 1 17.42 -10.43 -34.57
CA MET A 1 16.28 -10.33 -33.62
C MET A 1 15.85 -8.88 -33.56
N ASN A 2 14.66 -8.57 -34.04
CA ASN A 2 14.19 -7.20 -34.24
C ASN A 2 13.74 -6.63 -32.87
N ASN A 3 14.66 -5.99 -32.12
CA ASN A 3 14.39 -5.32 -30.86
C ASN A 3 13.68 -3.98 -31.13
N ASN A 4 12.44 -4.07 -31.56
CA ASN A 4 11.63 -2.85 -31.71
C ASN A 4 11.16 -2.40 -30.32
N PRO A 5 11.68 -1.27 -29.77
CA PRO A 5 11.37 -0.80 -28.40
C PRO A 5 9.87 -0.57 -28.21
N TYR A 6 9.18 -0.18 -29.28
CA TYR A 6 7.73 0.01 -29.24
C TYR A 6 6.96 -1.31 -29.02
N LYS A 7 7.43 -2.43 -29.58
CA LYS A 7 6.81 -3.74 -29.40
C LYS A 7 6.95 -4.21 -27.93
N LYS A 8 8.11 -3.96 -27.33
CA LYS A 8 8.34 -4.27 -25.92
C LYS A 8 7.46 -3.41 -24.99
N LEU A 9 7.34 -2.12 -25.28
CA LEU A 9 6.46 -1.20 -24.52
C LEU A 9 4.99 -1.63 -24.64
N VAL A 10 4.51 -1.91 -25.83
CA VAL A 10 3.12 -2.37 -26.05
C VAL A 10 2.86 -3.70 -25.32
N SER A 11 3.76 -4.65 -25.43
CA SER A 11 3.63 -5.94 -24.73
C SER A 11 3.56 -5.76 -23.21
N ASN A 12 4.45 -4.96 -22.63
CA ASN A 12 4.44 -4.69 -21.20
C ASN A 12 3.16 -3.97 -20.76
N SER A 13 2.69 -2.99 -21.55
CA SER A 13 1.44 -2.28 -21.28
C SER A 13 0.22 -3.21 -21.32
N ILE A 14 0.17 -4.14 -22.25
CA ILE A 14 -0.92 -5.13 -22.34
C ILE A 14 -0.91 -6.05 -21.10
N VAL A 15 0.26 -6.58 -20.74
CA VAL A 15 0.39 -7.42 -19.53
C VAL A 15 -0.04 -6.68 -18.27
N PHE A 16 0.39 -5.42 -18.13
CA PHE A 16 0.00 -4.58 -17.02
C PHE A 16 -1.52 -4.29 -16.98
N THR A 17 -2.10 -4.05 -18.15
CA THR A 17 -3.55 -3.82 -18.28
C THR A 17 -4.34 -5.07 -17.92
N ILE A 18 -3.94 -6.24 -18.40
CA ILE A 18 -4.60 -7.52 -18.08
C ILE A 18 -4.49 -7.83 -16.58
N ALA A 19 -3.32 -7.62 -15.98
CA ALA A 19 -3.12 -7.86 -14.56
C ALA A 19 -3.99 -6.92 -13.69
N ASN A 20 -4.05 -5.63 -14.04
CA ASN A 20 -4.89 -4.66 -13.35
C ASN A 20 -6.38 -4.94 -13.53
N LEU A 21 -6.79 -5.32 -14.74
CA LEU A 21 -8.17 -5.68 -15.04
C LEU A 21 -8.59 -6.92 -14.25
N GLY A 22 -7.73 -7.95 -14.21
CA GLY A 22 -7.97 -9.17 -13.43
C GLY A 22 -8.17 -8.87 -11.94
N SER A 23 -7.34 -8.02 -11.36
CA SER A 23 -7.49 -7.59 -9.97
C SER A 23 -8.80 -6.83 -9.72
N LYS A 24 -9.21 -5.98 -10.65
CA LYS A 24 -10.47 -5.22 -10.56
C LYS A 24 -11.70 -6.12 -10.71
N ILE A 25 -11.65 -7.08 -11.62
CA ILE A 25 -12.72 -8.08 -11.80
C ILE A 25 -12.85 -8.92 -10.52
N LEU A 26 -11.74 -9.40 -9.96
CA LEU A 26 -11.76 -10.15 -8.71
C LEU A 26 -12.36 -9.32 -7.57
N SER A 27 -11.95 -8.07 -7.42
CA SER A 27 -12.53 -7.15 -6.42
C SER A 27 -14.03 -6.96 -6.63
N PHE A 28 -14.48 -6.82 -7.87
CA PHE A 28 -15.89 -6.66 -8.20
C PHE A 28 -16.71 -7.90 -7.85
N ILE A 29 -16.19 -9.10 -8.11
CA ILE A 29 -16.85 -10.38 -7.76
C ILE A 29 -16.89 -10.57 -6.23
N MET A 30 -15.89 -10.05 -5.51
CA MET A 30 -15.85 -10.16 -4.06
C MET A 30 -16.88 -9.28 -3.34
N VAL A 31 -17.32 -8.17 -3.96
CA VAL A 31 -18.32 -7.29 -3.33
C VAL A 31 -19.64 -8.02 -2.99
N PRO A 32 -20.33 -8.70 -3.92
CA PRO A 32 -21.53 -9.45 -3.59
C PRO A 32 -21.28 -10.60 -2.59
N PHE A 33 -20.09 -11.21 -2.62
CA PHE A 33 -19.71 -12.22 -1.64
C PHE A 33 -19.62 -11.63 -0.22
N TYR A 34 -18.96 -10.49 -0.07
CA TYR A 34 -18.85 -9.81 1.23
C TYR A 34 -20.21 -9.33 1.74
N THR A 35 -21.06 -8.79 0.88
CA THR A 35 -22.41 -8.34 1.25
C THR A 35 -23.36 -9.49 1.63
N TYR A 36 -23.07 -10.69 1.18
CA TYR A 36 -23.84 -11.87 1.57
C TYR A 36 -23.38 -12.46 2.92
N VAL A 37 -22.07 -12.41 3.20
CA VAL A 37 -21.46 -13.06 4.39
C VAL A 37 -21.40 -12.12 5.59
N LEU A 38 -21.11 -10.84 5.37
CA LEU A 38 -20.99 -9.85 6.44
C LEU A 38 -22.31 -9.12 6.68
N SER A 39 -22.55 -8.81 7.96
CA SER A 39 -23.62 -7.86 8.30
C SER A 39 -23.29 -6.46 7.77
N THR A 40 -24.30 -5.61 7.63
CA THR A 40 -24.12 -4.23 7.16
C THR A 40 -23.18 -3.44 8.08
N GLU A 41 -23.18 -3.72 9.38
CA GLU A 41 -22.29 -3.08 10.36
C GLU A 41 -20.83 -3.53 10.19
N GLU A 42 -20.60 -4.83 10.00
CA GLU A 42 -19.26 -5.38 9.78
C GLU A 42 -18.67 -4.89 8.47
N TYR A 43 -19.48 -4.87 7.40
CA TYR A 43 -19.05 -4.34 6.10
C TYR A 43 -18.67 -2.86 6.21
N GLY A 44 -19.52 -2.05 6.87
CA GLY A 44 -19.22 -0.64 7.12
C GLY A 44 -17.94 -0.42 7.92
N THR A 45 -17.68 -1.28 8.91
CA THR A 45 -16.45 -1.24 9.71
C THR A 45 -15.21 -1.51 8.85
N VAL A 46 -15.26 -2.53 7.99
CA VAL A 46 -14.14 -2.86 7.06
C VAL A 46 -13.92 -1.73 6.06
N ASP A 47 -15.00 -1.14 5.53
CA ASP A 47 -14.91 -0.04 4.56
C ASP A 47 -14.27 1.21 5.19
N ILE A 48 -14.69 1.58 6.39
CA ILE A 48 -14.06 2.69 7.14
C ILE A 48 -12.58 2.40 7.39
N MET A 49 -12.22 1.19 7.81
CA MET A 49 -10.83 0.82 8.07
C MET A 49 -9.96 0.89 6.81
N THR A 50 -10.45 0.38 5.70
CA THR A 50 -9.72 0.43 4.42
C THR A 50 -9.59 1.85 3.90
N THR A 51 -10.62 2.66 4.06
CA THR A 51 -10.60 4.09 3.69
C THR A 51 -9.62 4.87 4.56
N LEU A 52 -9.68 4.71 5.87
CA LEU A 52 -8.73 5.34 6.79
C LEU A 52 -7.28 4.91 6.49
N ASN A 53 -7.07 3.63 6.20
CA ASN A 53 -5.76 3.12 5.83
C ASN A 53 -5.24 3.82 4.57
N SER A 54 -6.04 3.95 3.52
CA SER A 54 -5.66 4.59 2.27
C SER A 54 -5.37 6.09 2.41
N LEU A 55 -6.05 6.77 3.33
CA LEU A 55 -5.82 8.19 3.63
C LEU A 55 -4.60 8.41 4.54
N LEU A 56 -4.43 7.56 5.55
CA LEU A 56 -3.34 7.71 6.52
C LEU A 56 -1.98 7.28 5.96
N LEU A 57 -1.95 6.29 5.05
CA LEU A 57 -0.70 5.82 4.45
C LEU A 57 0.15 6.97 3.88
N PRO A 58 -0.33 7.80 2.94
CA PRO A 58 0.50 8.86 2.37
C PRO A 58 0.88 9.92 3.41
N ILE A 59 0.05 10.16 4.42
CA ILE A 59 0.32 11.15 5.47
C ILE A 59 1.42 10.64 6.40
N ILE A 60 1.28 9.44 6.94
CA ILE A 60 2.21 8.88 7.93
C ILE A 60 3.55 8.53 7.29
N PHE A 61 3.54 8.02 6.06
CA PHE A 61 4.77 7.74 5.30
C PHE A 61 5.35 8.97 4.60
N LEU A 62 4.76 10.17 4.77
CA LEU A 62 5.23 11.42 4.15
C LEU A 62 5.45 11.25 2.63
N SER A 63 4.58 10.49 1.98
CA SER A 63 4.72 10.12 0.55
C SER A 63 6.10 9.53 0.20
N MET A 64 6.73 8.82 1.15
CA MET A 64 8.07 8.24 0.97
C MET A 64 8.16 7.29 -0.21
N SER A 65 7.06 6.63 -0.56
CA SER A 65 6.97 5.76 -1.74
C SER A 65 7.34 6.52 -3.03
N ASP A 66 6.87 7.75 -3.20
CA ASP A 66 7.17 8.57 -4.37
C ASP A 66 8.60 9.08 -4.34
N ALA A 67 9.13 9.37 -3.14
CA ALA A 67 10.53 9.71 -2.95
C ALA A 67 11.46 8.54 -3.32
N VAL A 68 11.11 7.32 -2.91
CA VAL A 68 11.86 6.10 -3.29
C VAL A 68 11.93 5.95 -4.80
N LEU A 69 10.81 6.10 -5.51
CA LEU A 69 10.80 6.03 -6.96
C LEU A 69 11.72 7.07 -7.58
N ARG A 70 11.60 8.33 -7.15
CA ARG A 70 12.39 9.45 -7.69
C ARG A 70 13.89 9.27 -7.46
N TYR A 71 14.30 8.94 -6.23
CA TYR A 71 15.72 8.81 -5.90
C TYR A 71 16.35 7.51 -6.40
N ALA A 72 15.58 6.42 -6.50
CA ALA A 72 16.07 5.17 -7.07
C ALA A 72 16.27 5.24 -8.59
N MET A 73 15.57 6.13 -9.29
CA MET A 73 15.76 6.42 -10.72
C MET A 73 16.94 7.39 -10.98
N ASP A 74 17.34 8.17 -9.98
CA ASP A 74 18.48 9.11 -10.14
C ASP A 74 19.80 8.36 -9.95
N LYS A 75 20.62 8.31 -11.02
CA LYS A 75 21.94 7.64 -11.04
C LYS A 75 22.96 8.22 -10.05
N ARG A 76 22.67 9.35 -9.42
CA ARG A 76 23.56 9.99 -8.43
C ARG A 76 23.49 9.28 -7.07
N TYR A 77 22.43 8.53 -6.81
CA TYR A 77 22.21 7.86 -5.53
C TYR A 77 22.36 6.35 -5.67
N ASP A 78 23.03 5.74 -4.70
CA ASP A 78 23.09 4.28 -4.62
C ASP A 78 21.73 3.72 -4.22
N LYS A 79 21.22 2.78 -5.04
CA LYS A 79 19.92 2.12 -4.82
C LYS A 79 19.82 1.48 -3.44
N LYS A 80 20.94 0.95 -2.89
CA LYS A 80 20.94 0.37 -1.54
C LYS A 80 20.69 1.43 -0.47
N THR A 81 21.31 2.59 -0.59
CA THR A 81 21.16 3.70 0.34
C THR A 81 19.71 4.22 0.32
N VAL A 82 19.13 4.37 -0.87
CA VAL A 82 17.72 4.79 -1.02
C VAL A 82 16.77 3.81 -0.34
N LEU A 83 16.96 2.51 -0.57
CA LEU A 83 16.14 1.47 0.05
C LEU A 83 16.29 1.45 1.58
N THR A 84 17.52 1.54 2.07
CA THR A 84 17.80 1.56 3.51
C THR A 84 17.15 2.76 4.18
N THR A 85 17.25 3.95 3.58
CA THR A 85 16.60 5.17 4.09
C THR A 85 15.08 5.03 4.10
N ALA A 86 14.50 4.44 3.06
CA ALA A 86 13.06 4.17 3.00
C ALA A 86 12.61 3.24 4.15
N PHE A 87 13.39 2.20 4.45
CA PHE A 87 13.10 1.32 5.58
C PHE A 87 13.20 2.03 6.94
N TYR A 88 14.16 2.92 7.13
CA TYR A 88 14.25 3.70 8.37
C TYR A 88 13.03 4.60 8.56
N VAL A 89 12.62 5.32 7.53
CA VAL A 89 11.41 6.15 7.58
C VAL A 89 10.17 5.28 7.83
N TYR A 90 10.11 4.12 7.22
CA TYR A 90 9.04 3.16 7.43
C TYR A 90 8.96 2.69 8.89
N ILE A 91 10.07 2.33 9.50
CA ILE A 91 10.14 1.92 10.91
C ILE A 91 9.71 3.08 11.82
N CYS A 92 10.20 4.29 11.59
CA CYS A 92 9.77 5.48 12.33
C CYS A 92 8.26 5.72 12.21
N SER A 93 7.70 5.52 11.03
CA SER A 93 6.26 5.66 10.78
C SER A 93 5.43 4.62 11.55
N ILE A 94 5.91 3.36 11.61
CA ILE A 94 5.27 2.31 12.42
C ILE A 94 5.34 2.65 13.92
N LEU A 95 6.47 3.12 14.41
CA LEU A 95 6.60 3.54 15.81
C LEU A 95 5.66 4.69 16.14
N PHE A 96 5.56 5.67 15.25
CA PHE A 96 4.61 6.78 15.40
C PHE A 96 3.16 6.28 15.43
N LEU A 97 2.78 5.39 14.51
CA LEU A 97 1.46 4.76 14.52
C LEU A 97 1.23 3.96 15.81
N GLY A 98 2.23 3.21 16.26
CA GLY A 98 2.17 2.43 17.50
C GLY A 98 1.95 3.29 18.75
N CYS A 99 2.47 4.52 18.76
CA CYS A 99 2.18 5.48 19.83
C CYS A 99 0.78 6.11 19.70
N LEU A 100 0.28 6.25 18.49
CA LEU A 100 -1.01 6.90 18.22
C LEU A 100 -2.19 5.94 18.49
N LEU A 101 -2.03 4.65 18.20
CA LEU A 101 -3.09 3.65 18.39
C LEU A 101 -3.60 3.54 19.84
N PRO A 102 -2.76 3.46 20.89
CA PRO A 102 -3.26 3.41 22.27
C PRO A 102 -3.98 4.68 22.68
N VAL A 103 -3.59 5.84 22.15
CA VAL A 103 -4.29 7.09 22.38
C VAL A 103 -5.71 7.04 21.80
N VAL A 104 -5.85 6.52 20.58
CA VAL A 104 -7.16 6.30 19.93
C VAL A 104 -7.99 5.28 20.71
N ALA A 105 -7.38 4.18 21.18
CA ALA A 105 -8.04 3.17 21.99
C ALA A 105 -8.59 3.73 23.29
N TRP A 106 -7.89 4.67 23.90
CA TRP A 106 -8.32 5.31 25.14
C TRP A 106 -9.55 6.19 24.94
N PHE A 107 -9.61 6.95 23.85
CA PHE A 107 -10.77 7.79 23.50
C PHE A 107 -11.98 6.99 22.98
N TYR A 108 -11.73 5.87 22.31
CA TYR A 108 -12.75 5.06 21.65
C TYR A 108 -12.60 3.56 21.96
N PRO A 109 -12.98 3.10 23.17
CA PRO A 109 -12.80 1.71 23.58
C PRO A 109 -13.52 0.70 22.68
N GLN A 110 -14.61 1.11 22.03
CA GLN A 110 -15.39 0.26 21.13
C GLN A 110 -14.62 -0.15 19.88
N ILE A 111 -13.63 0.67 19.44
CA ILE A 111 -12.82 0.43 18.25
C ILE A 111 -11.57 -0.40 18.61
N SER A 112 -11.22 -0.51 19.90
CA SER A 112 -10.01 -1.19 20.36
C SER A 112 -9.87 -2.62 19.83
N LYS A 113 -10.97 -3.33 19.65
CA LYS A 113 -11.03 -4.69 19.09
C LYS A 113 -10.44 -4.78 17.68
N TYR A 114 -10.58 -3.73 16.88
CA TYR A 114 -10.15 -3.69 15.48
C TYR A 114 -8.80 -3.03 15.26
N LEU A 115 -8.22 -2.38 16.29
CA LEU A 115 -6.97 -1.64 16.15
C LEU A 115 -5.78 -2.53 15.77
N VAL A 116 -5.73 -3.75 16.28
CA VAL A 116 -4.68 -4.72 15.92
C VAL A 116 -4.78 -5.10 14.45
N LEU A 117 -6.00 -5.36 13.97
CA LEU A 117 -6.25 -5.67 12.56
C LEU A 117 -5.90 -4.48 11.67
N PHE A 118 -6.27 -3.27 12.09
CA PHE A 118 -5.92 -2.03 11.39
C PHE A 118 -4.41 -1.84 11.32
N ALA A 119 -3.67 -2.05 12.42
CA ALA A 119 -2.22 -1.95 12.45
C ALA A 119 -1.57 -2.96 11.50
N LEU A 120 -2.04 -4.20 11.50
CA LEU A 120 -1.56 -5.23 10.57
C LEU A 120 -1.79 -4.85 9.11
N LEU A 121 -2.99 -4.40 8.76
CA LEU A 121 -3.31 -3.91 7.41
C LEU A 121 -2.41 -2.75 7.01
N PHE A 122 -2.19 -1.79 7.92
CA PHE A 122 -1.33 -0.63 7.67
C PHE A 122 0.12 -1.03 7.41
N ILE A 123 0.67 -1.93 8.23
CA ILE A 123 2.03 -2.46 8.07
C ILE A 123 2.16 -3.20 6.73
N CYS A 124 1.26 -4.12 6.42
CA CYS A 124 1.30 -4.88 5.17
C CYS A 124 1.22 -3.98 3.94
N ASN A 125 0.28 -3.03 3.92
CA ASN A 125 0.11 -2.11 2.80
C ASN A 125 1.33 -1.19 2.63
N GLY A 126 1.91 -0.70 3.73
CA GLY A 126 3.11 0.13 3.69
C GLY A 126 4.31 -0.60 3.11
N VAL A 127 4.58 -1.84 3.54
CA VAL A 127 5.66 -2.68 2.96
C VAL A 127 5.44 -2.89 1.47
N MET A 128 4.22 -3.29 1.08
CA MET A 128 3.89 -3.52 -0.32
C MET A 128 4.06 -2.26 -1.17
N GLN A 129 3.71 -1.10 -0.65
CA GLN A 129 3.86 0.17 -1.35
C GLN A 129 5.33 0.51 -1.60
N VAL A 130 6.19 0.39 -0.58
CA VAL A 130 7.65 0.65 -0.71
C VAL A 130 8.28 -0.33 -1.69
N LEU A 131 7.99 -1.63 -1.56
CA LEU A 131 8.54 -2.66 -2.44
C LEU A 131 8.11 -2.47 -3.90
N ASN A 132 6.84 -2.18 -4.14
CA ASN A 132 6.33 -1.96 -5.50
C ASN A 132 7.00 -0.76 -6.17
N GLN A 133 7.25 0.33 -5.44
CA GLN A 133 7.93 1.50 -6.00
C GLN A 133 9.42 1.22 -6.25
N PHE A 134 10.07 0.48 -5.36
CA PHE A 134 11.46 0.09 -5.56
C PHE A 134 11.63 -0.85 -6.77
N LEU A 135 10.75 -1.83 -6.94
CA LEU A 135 10.76 -2.72 -8.10
C LEU A 135 10.55 -1.95 -9.41
N ARG A 136 9.63 -0.99 -9.42
CA ARG A 136 9.43 -0.11 -10.60
C ARG A 136 10.64 0.73 -10.95
N ALA A 137 11.45 1.10 -9.96
CA ALA A 137 12.65 1.89 -10.17
C ALA A 137 13.86 1.02 -10.55
N SER A 138 13.78 -0.30 -10.37
CA SER A 138 14.88 -1.23 -10.65
C SER A 138 14.85 -1.80 -12.07
N ASP A 139 13.68 -1.76 -12.74
CA ASP A 139 13.51 -2.14 -14.15
C ASP A 139 13.96 -1.02 -15.10
#